data_a32adef7514b381467797e5cd6e6034c
#
_entry.id   a32adef7514b381467797e5cd6e6034c
#
_cell.length_a   1.000
_cell.length_b   1.000
_cell.length_c   1.000
_cell.angle_alpha   90.00
_cell.angle_beta   90.00
_cell.angle_gamma   90.00
#
_symmetry.space_group_name_H-M   'P 1'
#
loop_
_entity.id
_entity.type
_entity.pdbx_description
1 polymer ?
#
loop_
_entity_poly.entity_id
_entity_poly.type
_entity_poly.pdbx_seq_one_letter_code
_entity_poly.pdbx_strand_id
1 'polypeptide(L)'
;MKRTLLTLLAALALLPALADEGMWLPSLISERIDDMRAKGFRLTAEDIYSINKASMKDAVVLFNGGCTGELISPEGLLLTNHHCGYDAIQKHSTVEHDYLTNGFWAMSRAEELPNEKLWVRFLVRMEEVTDRIAAGETAAQIVEKAKAEGTGYKLSLIH
;
A
#
# COMPACT_ATOMS: atom_id res chain seq x y z
N MET A 1 20.80 -13.94 47.46
CA MET A 1 19.68 -14.36 46.59
C MET A 1 18.94 -13.18 45.94
N LYS A 2 18.39 -12.18 46.63
CA LYS A 2 17.67 -11.06 46.01
C LYS A 2 18.55 -10.21 45.09
N ARG A 3 19.82 -9.96 45.42
CA ARG A 3 20.77 -9.19 44.61
C ARG A 3 21.17 -9.93 43.32
N THR A 4 21.37 -11.24 43.39
CA THR A 4 21.68 -12.09 42.22
C THR A 4 20.48 -12.22 41.29
N LEU A 5 19.26 -12.25 41.80
CA LEU A 5 18.04 -12.25 41.00
C LEU A 5 17.84 -10.91 40.26
N LEU A 6 18.13 -9.78 40.92
CA LEU A 6 18.05 -8.45 40.30
C LEU A 6 19.09 -8.27 39.18
N THR A 7 20.31 -8.77 39.37
CA THR A 7 21.34 -8.71 38.31
C THR A 7 21.04 -9.60 37.13
N LEU A 8 20.41 -10.78 37.35
CA LEU A 8 19.95 -11.63 36.27
C LEU A 8 18.78 -10.96 35.48
N LEU A 9 17.81 -10.36 36.17
CA LEU A 9 16.72 -9.61 35.54
C LEU A 9 17.26 -8.41 34.73
N ALA A 10 18.23 -7.66 35.28
CA ALA A 10 18.84 -6.55 34.57
C ALA A 10 19.65 -7.01 33.35
N ALA A 11 20.32 -8.15 33.40
CA ALA A 11 21.03 -8.73 32.27
C ALA A 11 20.08 -9.24 31.18
N LEU A 12 18.91 -9.77 31.53
CA LEU A 12 17.85 -10.11 30.56
C LEU A 12 17.26 -8.88 29.86
N ALA A 13 17.17 -7.75 30.54
CA ALA A 13 16.66 -6.48 29.96
C ALA A 13 17.67 -5.83 28.98
N LEU A 14 18.90 -6.27 28.93
CA LEU A 14 19.95 -5.81 28.01
C LEU A 14 20.05 -6.64 26.72
N LEU A 15 19.19 -7.64 26.52
CA LEU A 15 19.13 -8.32 25.23
C LEU A 15 18.70 -7.32 24.17
N PRO A 16 19.51 -7.16 23.09
CA PRO A 16 19.11 -6.27 22.00
C PRO A 16 17.79 -6.77 21.44
N ALA A 17 16.77 -5.93 21.50
CA ALA A 17 15.54 -6.16 20.74
C ALA A 17 15.92 -5.98 19.27
N LEU A 18 16.16 -7.08 18.56
CA LEU A 18 16.33 -7.07 17.12
C LEU A 18 14.95 -6.76 16.52
N ALA A 19 14.73 -5.50 16.18
CA ALA A 19 13.60 -5.10 15.38
C ALA A 19 13.93 -5.32 13.92
N ASP A 20 12.98 -5.85 13.17
CA ASP A 20 13.11 -5.93 11.73
C ASP A 20 12.97 -4.54 11.11
N GLU A 21 13.81 -4.24 10.14
CA GLU A 21 13.61 -3.07 9.31
C GLU A 21 12.33 -3.26 8.48
N GLY A 22 11.59 -2.19 8.26
CA GLY A 22 10.34 -2.19 7.51
C GLY A 22 10.38 -1.27 6.30
N MET A 23 9.26 -1.24 5.57
CA MET A 23 9.04 -0.37 4.43
C MET A 23 9.97 -0.61 3.22
N TRP A 24 10.12 -1.87 2.85
CA TRP A 24 10.85 -2.26 1.65
C TRP A 24 10.06 -1.95 0.38
N LEU A 25 10.75 -1.52 -0.68
CA LEU A 25 10.14 -1.36 -1.99
C LEU A 25 9.68 -2.71 -2.53
N PRO A 26 8.41 -2.88 -2.93
CA PRO A 26 7.91 -4.15 -3.46
C PRO A 26 8.69 -4.67 -4.66
N SER A 27 9.21 -3.77 -5.51
CA SER A 27 10.05 -4.12 -6.67
C SER A 27 11.41 -4.74 -6.29
N LEU A 28 11.91 -4.47 -5.08
CA LEU A 28 13.16 -4.99 -4.54
C LEU A 28 12.97 -6.09 -3.50
N ILE A 29 11.75 -6.56 -3.31
CA ILE A 29 11.44 -7.53 -2.24
C ILE A 29 12.19 -8.86 -2.41
N SER A 30 12.60 -9.20 -3.62
CA SER A 30 13.43 -10.38 -3.89
C SER A 30 14.74 -10.41 -3.10
N GLU A 31 15.31 -9.24 -2.77
CA GLU A 31 16.52 -9.13 -1.96
C GLU A 31 16.30 -9.48 -0.48
N ARG A 32 15.03 -9.49 -0.03
CA ARG A 32 14.63 -9.74 1.35
C ARG A 32 13.85 -11.04 1.55
N ILE A 33 13.54 -11.74 0.48
CA ILE A 33 12.66 -12.89 0.53
C ILE A 33 13.20 -14.02 1.41
N ASP A 34 14.51 -14.19 1.49
CA ASP A 34 15.11 -15.24 2.30
C ASP A 34 15.05 -14.90 3.80
N ASP A 35 15.24 -13.65 4.18
CA ASP A 35 15.02 -13.16 5.55
C ASP A 35 13.56 -13.34 5.97
N MET A 36 12.64 -13.00 5.07
CA MET A 36 11.20 -13.19 5.30
C MET A 36 10.83 -14.66 5.44
N ARG A 37 11.42 -15.54 4.62
CA ARG A 37 11.21 -17.00 4.71
C ARG A 37 11.73 -17.58 6.01
N ALA A 38 12.87 -17.12 6.49
CA ALA A 38 13.43 -17.53 7.79
C ALA A 38 12.48 -17.20 8.95
N LYS A 39 11.60 -16.22 8.79
CA LYS A 39 10.56 -15.81 9.74
C LYS A 39 9.19 -16.45 9.48
N GLY A 40 9.11 -17.38 8.54
CA GLY A 40 7.90 -18.15 8.26
C GLY A 40 7.05 -17.63 7.10
N PHE A 41 7.54 -16.64 6.34
CA PHE A 41 6.87 -16.18 5.12
C PHE A 41 6.87 -17.28 4.05
N ARG A 42 5.73 -17.52 3.40
CA ARG A 42 5.54 -18.66 2.48
C ARG A 42 5.31 -18.28 1.02
N LEU A 43 5.09 -16.99 0.77
CA LEU A 43 4.90 -16.49 -0.58
C LEU A 43 6.26 -16.26 -1.28
N THR A 44 6.22 -16.10 -2.59
CA THR A 44 7.38 -15.72 -3.38
C THR A 44 7.44 -14.20 -3.57
N ALA A 45 8.59 -13.69 -4.00
CA ALA A 45 8.72 -12.27 -4.36
C ALA A 45 7.74 -11.89 -5.49
N GLU A 46 7.52 -12.79 -6.45
CA GLU A 46 6.57 -12.57 -7.54
C GLU A 46 5.10 -12.58 -7.11
N ASP A 47 4.74 -13.24 -6.01
CA ASP A 47 3.39 -13.16 -5.46
C ASP A 47 3.12 -11.79 -4.84
N ILE A 48 4.18 -11.08 -4.39
CA ILE A 48 4.09 -9.72 -3.88
C ILE A 48 4.12 -8.71 -5.01
N TYR A 49 5.10 -8.81 -5.89
CA TYR A 49 5.28 -7.89 -7.00
C TYR A 49 5.67 -8.63 -8.28
N SER A 50 4.83 -8.55 -9.30
CA SER A 50 5.13 -9.03 -10.64
C SER A 50 4.58 -8.07 -11.69
N ILE A 51 5.33 -7.88 -12.79
CA ILE A 51 4.87 -7.16 -13.98
C ILE A 51 4.31 -8.11 -15.04
N ASN A 52 4.55 -9.42 -14.89
CA ASN A 52 4.21 -10.43 -15.87
C ASN A 52 2.97 -11.25 -15.52
N LYS A 53 2.59 -11.24 -14.25
CA LYS A 53 1.41 -11.97 -13.75
C LYS A 53 0.74 -11.19 -12.62
N ALA A 54 -0.49 -11.56 -12.29
CA ALA A 54 -1.21 -11.01 -11.15
C ALA A 54 -0.42 -11.23 -9.85
N SER A 55 -0.35 -10.22 -9.01
CA SER A 55 0.39 -10.22 -7.75
C SER A 55 -0.30 -9.31 -6.73
N MET A 56 0.15 -9.31 -5.49
CA MET A 56 -0.41 -8.47 -4.42
C MET A 56 -0.44 -6.98 -4.80
N LYS A 57 0.54 -6.49 -5.60
CA LYS A 57 0.54 -5.10 -6.07
C LYS A 57 -0.75 -4.69 -6.78
N ASP A 58 -1.43 -5.64 -7.44
CA ASP A 58 -2.63 -5.36 -8.21
C ASP A 58 -3.87 -5.18 -7.34
N ALA A 59 -3.80 -5.65 -6.09
CA ALA A 59 -4.85 -5.43 -5.10
C ALA A 59 -4.72 -4.08 -4.38
N VAL A 60 -3.52 -3.47 -4.37
CA VAL A 60 -3.26 -2.20 -3.68
C VAL A 60 -3.36 -1.05 -4.67
N VAL A 61 -4.22 -0.08 -4.38
CA VAL A 61 -4.54 1.02 -5.29
C VAL A 61 -4.34 2.39 -4.64
N LEU A 62 -4.04 3.37 -5.45
CA LEU A 62 -4.13 4.77 -5.04
C LEU A 62 -5.60 5.18 -5.11
N PHE A 63 -6.18 5.48 -3.95
CA PHE A 63 -7.56 5.89 -3.80
C PHE A 63 -7.69 7.41 -3.81
N ASN A 64 -8.48 7.92 -4.72
CA ASN A 64 -8.81 9.35 -4.88
C ASN A 64 -7.62 10.32 -4.82
N GLY A 65 -6.45 9.87 -5.24
CA GLY A 65 -5.24 10.69 -5.41
C GLY A 65 -4.41 10.94 -4.16
N GLY A 66 -4.86 10.55 -2.98
CA GLY A 66 -4.15 10.83 -1.72
C GLY A 66 -4.11 9.68 -0.73
N CYS A 67 -4.97 8.69 -0.89
CA CYS A 67 -5.08 7.55 0.02
C CYS A 67 -4.67 6.23 -0.64
N THR A 68 -4.51 5.21 0.17
CA THR A 68 -4.37 3.82 -0.29
C THR A 68 -5.70 3.10 -0.06
N GLY A 69 -6.04 2.19 -0.96
CA GLY A 69 -7.15 1.25 -0.80
C GLY A 69 -6.72 -0.15 -1.22
N GLU A 70 -7.42 -1.15 -0.72
CA GLU A 70 -7.16 -2.55 -1.01
C GLU A 70 -8.41 -3.21 -1.60
N LEU A 71 -8.26 -3.83 -2.77
CA LEU A 71 -9.30 -4.65 -3.38
C LEU A 71 -9.30 -6.03 -2.72
N ILE A 72 -10.42 -6.41 -2.15
CA ILE A 72 -10.56 -7.66 -1.39
C ILE A 72 -11.56 -8.65 -2.01
N SER A 73 -12.15 -8.30 -3.15
CA SER A 73 -13.01 -9.21 -3.90
C SER A 73 -12.81 -9.07 -5.40
N PRO A 74 -13.10 -10.12 -6.18
CA PRO A 74 -13.06 -10.06 -7.65
C PRO A 74 -14.11 -9.11 -8.24
N GLU A 75 -15.08 -8.70 -7.43
CA GLU A 75 -16.18 -7.82 -7.83
C GLU A 75 -15.90 -6.33 -7.51
N GLY A 76 -14.69 -6.03 -6.99
CA GLY A 76 -14.26 -4.66 -6.76
C GLY A 76 -14.60 -4.11 -5.37
N LEU A 77 -14.92 -4.96 -4.36
CA LEU A 77 -15.03 -4.48 -2.98
C LEU A 77 -13.68 -3.93 -2.53
N LEU A 78 -13.66 -2.68 -2.12
CA LEU A 78 -12.47 -1.95 -1.75
C LEU A 78 -12.55 -1.53 -0.29
N LEU A 79 -11.46 -1.76 0.45
CA LEU A 79 -11.27 -1.22 1.79
C LEU A 79 -10.35 0.00 1.72
N THR A 80 -10.60 0.98 2.58
CA THR A 80 -9.73 2.13 2.79
C THR A 80 -9.96 2.70 4.20
N ASN A 81 -9.18 3.70 4.58
CA ASN A 81 -9.36 4.38 5.86
C ASN A 81 -10.60 5.26 5.87
N HIS A 82 -11.26 5.36 7.02
CA HIS A 82 -12.46 6.19 7.22
C HIS A 82 -12.24 7.63 6.74
N HIS A 83 -11.11 8.27 7.10
CA HIS A 83 -10.84 9.66 6.70
C HIS A 83 -10.70 9.84 5.18
N CYS A 84 -10.35 8.78 4.44
CA CYS A 84 -10.27 8.82 2.98
C CYS A 84 -11.65 8.79 2.31
N GLY A 85 -12.64 8.19 2.97
CA GLY A 85 -14.04 8.15 2.53
C GLY A 85 -14.93 9.23 3.15
N TYR A 86 -14.39 10.05 4.05
CA TYR A 86 -15.18 10.98 4.87
C TYR A 86 -16.09 11.89 4.05
N ASP A 87 -15.57 12.52 3.00
CA ASP A 87 -16.34 13.41 2.15
C ASP A 87 -17.50 12.70 1.45
N ALA A 88 -17.31 11.44 1.04
CA ALA A 88 -18.35 10.63 0.43
C ALA A 88 -19.43 10.29 1.46
N ILE A 89 -19.05 9.88 2.67
CA ILE A 89 -19.97 9.58 3.76
C ILE A 89 -20.77 10.84 4.13
N GLN A 90 -20.11 11.99 4.23
CA GLN A 90 -20.76 13.28 4.55
C GLN A 90 -21.78 13.69 3.48
N LYS A 91 -21.48 13.50 2.19
CA LYS A 91 -22.41 13.83 1.10
C LYS A 91 -23.69 13.00 1.12
N HIS A 92 -23.61 11.78 1.60
CA HIS A 92 -24.77 10.89 1.74
C HIS A 92 -25.50 11.05 3.07
N SER A 93 -24.88 11.71 4.06
CA SER A 93 -25.50 11.93 5.37
C SER A 93 -26.51 13.07 5.32
N THR A 94 -27.68 12.85 5.93
CA THR A 94 -28.72 13.85 6.15
C THR A 94 -29.13 13.87 7.61
N VAL A 95 -30.03 14.78 8.01
CA VAL A 95 -30.56 14.81 9.36
C VAL A 95 -31.35 13.52 9.70
N GLU A 96 -32.02 12.95 8.71
CA GLU A 96 -32.79 11.71 8.85
C GLU A 96 -31.90 10.46 8.77
N HIS A 97 -30.78 10.56 8.09
CA HIS A 97 -29.83 9.46 7.85
C HIS A 97 -28.40 9.92 8.15
N ASP A 98 -28.06 10.00 9.42
CA ASP A 98 -26.72 10.40 9.88
C ASP A 98 -25.73 9.23 9.76
N TYR A 99 -25.21 9.01 8.56
CA TYR A 99 -24.22 7.95 8.30
C TYR A 99 -22.84 8.24 8.90
N LEU A 100 -22.52 9.50 9.20
CA LEU A 100 -21.29 9.84 9.90
C LEU A 100 -21.27 9.31 11.33
N THR A 101 -22.41 9.40 12.02
CA THR A 101 -22.53 8.94 13.41
C THR A 101 -22.90 7.46 13.50
N ASN A 102 -23.85 7.01 12.67
CA ASN A 102 -24.45 5.69 12.79
C ASN A 102 -23.81 4.64 11.87
N GLY A 103 -22.98 5.06 10.93
CA GLY A 103 -22.46 4.21 9.88
C GLY A 103 -23.52 3.88 8.82
N PHE A 104 -23.09 3.17 7.79
CA PHE A 104 -23.93 2.65 6.72
C PHE A 104 -23.39 1.29 6.28
N TRP A 105 -24.30 0.34 6.05
CA TRP A 105 -23.95 -0.97 5.54
C TRP A 105 -24.97 -1.40 4.49
N ALA A 106 -24.56 -1.49 3.22
CA ALA A 106 -25.37 -2.05 2.15
C ALA A 106 -25.36 -3.58 2.25
N MET A 107 -26.52 -4.20 2.38
CA MET A 107 -26.68 -5.65 2.41
C MET A 107 -26.74 -6.27 1.01
N SER A 108 -26.90 -5.43 0.00
CA SER A 108 -26.92 -5.82 -1.41
C SER A 108 -26.36 -4.69 -2.28
N ARG A 109 -25.95 -5.01 -3.52
CA ARG A 109 -25.51 -4.00 -4.48
C ARG A 109 -26.55 -2.93 -4.82
N ALA A 110 -27.82 -3.29 -4.73
CA ALA A 110 -28.91 -2.34 -4.98
C ALA A 110 -29.03 -1.26 -3.89
N GLU A 111 -28.46 -1.51 -2.72
CA GLU A 111 -28.45 -0.58 -1.60
C GLU A 111 -27.19 0.28 -1.57
N GLU A 112 -26.16 -0.04 -2.38
CA GLU A 112 -24.92 0.73 -2.44
C GLU A 112 -25.21 2.17 -2.92
N LEU A 113 -24.64 3.14 -2.22
CA LEU A 113 -24.82 4.55 -2.54
C LEU A 113 -23.79 4.98 -3.60
N PRO A 114 -24.20 5.53 -4.74
CA PRO A 114 -23.28 5.89 -5.82
C PRO A 114 -22.39 7.08 -5.43
N ASN A 115 -21.12 6.98 -5.72
CA ASN A 115 -20.14 8.02 -5.46
C ASN A 115 -19.59 8.57 -6.79
N GLU A 116 -20.12 9.70 -7.22
CA GLU A 116 -19.60 10.40 -8.40
C GLU A 116 -18.17 10.90 -8.16
N LYS A 117 -17.34 10.82 -9.19
CA LYS A 117 -15.95 11.32 -9.21
C LYS A 117 -15.00 10.62 -8.25
N LEU A 118 -15.40 9.53 -7.62
CA LEU A 118 -14.50 8.66 -6.87
C LEU A 118 -13.77 7.75 -7.87
N TRP A 119 -12.45 7.61 -7.72
CA TRP A 119 -11.63 6.83 -8.64
C TRP A 119 -10.47 6.16 -7.94
N VAL A 120 -9.92 5.13 -8.57
CA VAL A 120 -8.70 4.45 -8.13
C VAL A 120 -7.70 4.38 -9.27
N ARG A 121 -6.41 4.29 -8.91
CA ARG A 121 -5.32 4.00 -9.85
C ARG A 121 -4.59 2.75 -9.43
N PHE A 122 -4.43 1.85 -10.38
CA PHE A 122 -3.64 0.65 -10.22
C PHE A 122 -2.18 0.92 -10.50
N LEU A 123 -1.30 0.29 -9.73
CA LEU A 123 0.14 0.29 -9.99
C LEU A 123 0.42 -0.71 -11.12
N VAL A 124 0.78 -0.23 -12.30
CA VAL A 124 1.16 -1.10 -13.42
C VAL A 124 2.58 -1.63 -13.20
N ARG A 125 3.55 -0.73 -13.03
CA ARG A 125 4.95 -1.09 -12.79
C ARG A 125 5.71 0.03 -12.07
N MET A 126 6.82 -0.33 -11.44
CA MET A 126 7.85 0.58 -10.97
C MET A 126 9.15 0.27 -11.71
N GLU A 127 9.90 1.28 -12.05
CA GLU A 127 11.18 1.17 -12.75
C GLU A 127 12.25 1.98 -12.03
N GLU A 128 13.44 1.40 -11.89
CA GLU A 128 14.64 2.12 -11.51
C GLU A 128 15.14 2.93 -12.71
N VAL A 129 15.35 4.22 -12.54
CA VAL A 129 15.73 5.15 -13.62
C VAL A 129 17.03 5.92 -13.34
N THR A 130 17.75 5.58 -12.29
CA THR A 130 18.99 6.23 -11.87
C THR A 130 20.02 6.26 -12.99
N ASP A 131 20.23 5.14 -13.68
CA ASP A 131 21.20 5.06 -14.78
C ASP A 131 20.80 5.95 -15.97
N ARG A 132 19.51 6.08 -16.24
CA ARG A 132 18.99 6.96 -17.30
C ARG A 132 19.24 8.44 -16.96
N ILE A 133 19.02 8.81 -15.70
CA ILE A 133 19.32 10.17 -15.20
C ILE A 133 20.82 10.42 -15.24
N ALA A 134 21.65 9.47 -14.81
CA ALA A 134 23.10 9.58 -14.85
C ALA A 134 23.65 9.72 -16.28
N ALA A 135 22.99 9.10 -17.27
CA ALA A 135 23.28 9.23 -18.69
C ALA A 135 22.80 10.56 -19.30
N GLY A 136 22.19 11.45 -18.52
CA GLY A 136 21.75 12.79 -18.93
C GLY A 136 20.30 12.88 -19.42
N GLU A 137 19.50 11.80 -19.27
CA GLU A 137 18.07 11.87 -19.56
C GLU A 137 17.37 12.67 -18.45
N THR A 138 16.53 13.63 -18.82
CA THR A 138 15.80 14.43 -17.83
C THR A 138 14.55 13.70 -17.33
N ALA A 139 14.10 14.04 -16.11
CA ALA A 139 12.85 13.52 -15.56
C ALA A 139 11.65 13.78 -16.48
N ALA A 140 11.61 14.95 -17.14
CA ALA A 140 10.56 15.28 -18.09
C ALA A 140 10.54 14.34 -19.31
N GLN A 141 11.71 14.03 -19.87
CA GLN A 141 11.82 13.10 -21.01
C GLN A 141 11.38 11.69 -20.62
N ILE A 142 11.74 11.23 -19.42
CA ILE A 142 11.32 9.92 -18.91
C ILE A 142 9.80 9.86 -18.77
N VAL A 143 9.19 10.90 -18.17
CA VAL A 143 7.73 11.00 -18.01
C VAL A 143 7.00 11.05 -19.35
N GLU A 144 7.49 11.82 -20.32
CA GLU A 144 6.87 11.90 -21.64
C GLU A 144 6.93 10.57 -22.39
N LYS A 145 8.04 9.84 -22.32
CA LYS A 145 8.12 8.49 -22.90
C LYS A 145 7.09 7.54 -22.27
N ALA A 146 6.98 7.56 -20.94
CA ALA A 146 6.01 6.72 -20.25
C ALA A 146 4.55 7.08 -20.57
N LYS A 147 4.24 8.36 -20.77
CA LYS A 147 2.92 8.79 -21.24
C LYS A 147 2.62 8.31 -22.66
N ALA A 148 3.61 8.35 -23.54
CA ALA A 148 3.48 7.85 -24.91
C ALA A 148 3.18 6.34 -24.97
N GLU A 149 3.60 5.58 -23.96
CA GLU A 149 3.28 4.16 -23.77
C GLU A 149 1.86 3.91 -23.22
N GLY A 150 1.07 4.99 -23.00
CA GLY A 150 -0.30 4.89 -22.49
C GLY A 150 -0.43 4.65 -20.99
N THR A 151 0.65 4.82 -20.23
CA THR A 151 0.66 4.66 -18.78
C THR A 151 0.65 6.01 -18.07
N GLY A 152 -0.10 6.10 -16.96
CA GLY A 152 0.02 7.22 -16.02
C GLY A 152 1.36 7.11 -15.28
N TYR A 153 2.12 8.21 -15.18
CA TYR A 153 3.44 8.20 -14.56
C TYR A 153 3.53 9.18 -13.40
N LYS A 154 4.11 8.74 -12.31
CA LYS A 154 4.52 9.61 -11.20
C LYS A 154 5.98 9.32 -10.88
N LEU A 155 6.85 10.28 -11.09
CA LEU A 155 8.22 10.21 -10.62
C LEU A 155 8.25 10.52 -9.12
N SER A 156 8.83 9.63 -8.34
CA SER A 156 9.09 9.84 -6.92
C SER A 156 10.59 9.73 -6.68
N LEU A 157 11.17 10.73 -6.05
CA LEU A 157 12.54 10.64 -5.54
C LEU A 157 12.49 9.90 -4.20
N ILE A 158 13.20 8.80 -4.13
CA ILE A 158 13.41 8.04 -2.89
C ILE A 158 14.83 8.40 -2.43
N HIS A 159 14.93 9.00 -1.26
CA HIS A 159 16.19 9.33 -0.61
C HIS A 159 16.51 8.31 0.47
#